data_3bdffe5ab2ceec1683c48c1b290e6441
#
_entry.id   3bdffe5ab2ceec1683c48c1b290e6441
#
_cell.length_a   1.000
_cell.length_b   1.000
_cell.length_c   1.000
_cell.angle_alpha   90.00
_cell.angle_beta   90.00
_cell.angle_gamma   90.00
#
_symmetry.space_group_name_H-M   'P 1'
#
loop_
_entity.id
_entity.type
_entity.pdbx_description
1 polymer ?
#
loop_
_entity_poly.entity_id
_entity_poly.type
_entity_poly.pdbx_seq_one_letter_code
_entity_poly.pdbx_strand_id
1 'polypeptide(L)'
;MKXKIICLXSIAXLXLPVFAHEGVKNDAVKQRMQLMTVIKDTMAKIGAMARGLDPFTEESAANAKQTLLLAAADIEVKFKLNETDPLSESSPAIWENWEDFVEKADDFAFMIEGLETSSADTLAAGLGNIGQSCGSCHKAYRIKK
;
A
#
# COMPACT_ATOMS: atom_id res chain seq x y z
N MET A 1 55.92 12.41 25.12
CA MET A 1 54.46 12.31 25.33
C MET A 1 53.80 11.73 24.05
N LYS A 2 53.15 10.56 24.13
CA LYS A 2 52.53 9.86 22.98
C LYS A 2 50.98 9.91 23.09
N UNK A 3 49.94 10.52 22.25
CA UNK A 3 48.80 10.60 22.26
C UNK A 3 48.33 9.48 21.80
N LYS A 4 47.77 9.05 22.39
CA LYS A 4 46.91 7.91 21.98
C LYS A 4 45.64 8.45 21.38
N ILE A 5 45.51 8.30 20.09
CA ILE A 5 44.25 8.62 19.38
C ILE A 5 43.31 7.45 19.58
N ILE A 6 42.22 7.68 20.29
CA ILE A 6 41.12 6.69 20.45
C ILE A 6 40.13 6.96 19.35
N CYS A 7 40.07 6.08 18.34
CA CYS A 7 39.01 6.10 17.33
C CYS A 7 37.73 5.51 17.91
N LEU A 8 36.74 6.31 18.17
CA LEU A 8 35.39 5.85 18.52
C LEU A 8 34.68 5.40 17.27
N UNK A 9 34.19 4.26 16.96
CA UNK A 9 33.57 3.81 16.03
C UNK A 9 32.26 3.91 16.31
N SER A 10 31.87 4.74 15.78
CA SER A 10 30.41 4.93 15.79
C SER A 10 29.72 3.78 15.06
N ILE A 11 29.05 2.95 15.79
CA ILE A 11 28.22 1.87 15.21
C ILE A 11 26.87 2.49 14.83
N ALA A 12 26.63 2.62 13.53
CA ALA A 12 25.36 3.08 13.01
C ALA A 12 24.37 1.91 12.97
N UNK A 13 23.38 1.75 13.68
CA UNK A 13 22.57 0.92 13.70
C UNK A 13 21.77 1.05 12.72
N LEU A 14 21.78 0.42 11.94
CA LEU A 14 20.85 0.25 10.87
C LEU A 14 19.52 -0.34 11.34
N UNK A 15 18.79 0.28 11.60
CA UNK A 15 17.75 -0.06 11.87
C UNK A 15 17.25 -0.76 10.94
N LEU A 16 16.89 -1.76 10.96
CA LEU A 16 16.11 -2.61 10.08
C LEU A 16 14.62 -2.23 10.20
N PRO A 17 13.92 -2.16 9.07
CA PRO A 17 12.48 -1.89 9.15
C PRO A 17 11.81 -3.02 9.93
N VAL A 18 11.14 -2.69 11.00
CA VAL A 18 10.30 -3.63 11.74
C VAL A 18 9.08 -3.89 10.87
N PHE A 19 9.00 -5.06 10.29
CA PHE A 19 7.84 -5.45 9.51
C PHE A 19 6.62 -5.58 10.43
N ALA A 20 5.57 -4.84 10.14
CA ALA A 20 4.33 -4.75 10.93
C ALA A 20 3.50 -6.06 10.91
N HIS A 21 4.08 -7.16 10.43
CA HIS A 21 3.38 -8.44 10.26
C HIS A 21 4.01 -9.58 11.09
N GLU A 22 4.68 -9.20 12.22
CA GLU A 22 5.19 -10.20 13.17
C GLU A 22 4.04 -11.05 13.71
N GLY A 23 4.23 -12.37 13.66
CA GLY A 23 3.25 -13.34 14.14
C GLY A 23 2.41 -14.02 13.05
N VAL A 24 2.30 -13.42 11.86
CA VAL A 24 1.61 -14.08 10.73
C VAL A 24 2.49 -15.21 10.23
N LYS A 25 1.94 -16.42 10.14
CA LYS A 25 2.69 -17.61 9.72
C LYS A 25 2.43 -17.99 8.26
N ASN A 26 1.23 -17.72 7.75
CA ASN A 26 0.83 -18.08 6.40
C ASN A 26 1.43 -17.07 5.40
N ASP A 27 2.18 -17.58 4.42
CA ASP A 27 2.89 -16.74 3.44
C ASP A 27 1.95 -16.00 2.48
N ALA A 28 0.83 -16.61 2.07
CA ALA A 28 -0.15 -15.93 1.22
C ALA A 28 -0.77 -14.73 1.98
N VAL A 29 -1.07 -14.92 3.28
CA VAL A 29 -1.60 -13.83 4.12
C VAL A 29 -0.55 -12.72 4.28
N LYS A 30 0.72 -13.07 4.51
CA LYS A 30 1.81 -12.06 4.57
C LYS A 30 1.88 -11.24 3.29
N GLN A 31 1.82 -11.91 2.13
CA GLN A 31 1.90 -11.22 0.82
C GLN A 31 0.72 -10.27 0.62
N ARG A 32 -0.51 -10.64 1.02
CA ARG A 32 -1.69 -9.77 0.96
C ARG A 32 -1.51 -8.54 1.84
N MET A 33 -1.04 -8.75 3.08
CA MET A 33 -0.82 -7.66 4.02
C MET A 33 0.28 -6.71 3.54
N GLN A 34 1.36 -7.25 2.96
CA GLN A 34 2.44 -6.46 2.35
C GLN A 34 1.91 -5.63 1.17
N LEU A 35 1.09 -6.24 0.31
CA LEU A 35 0.47 -5.55 -0.82
C LEU A 35 -0.39 -4.36 -0.33
N MET A 36 -1.23 -4.58 0.67
CA MET A 36 -2.07 -3.52 1.24
C MET A 36 -1.23 -2.43 1.91
N THR A 37 -0.07 -2.80 2.49
CA THR A 37 0.88 -1.81 3.04
C THR A 37 1.47 -0.94 1.93
N VAL A 38 1.89 -1.55 0.81
CA VAL A 38 2.40 -0.79 -0.36
C VAL A 38 1.34 0.20 -0.85
N ILE A 39 0.10 -0.26 -1.02
CA ILE A 39 -1.02 0.60 -1.47
C ILE A 39 -1.22 1.76 -0.48
N LYS A 40 -1.35 1.45 0.81
CA LYS A 40 -1.56 2.45 1.88
C LYS A 40 -0.45 3.50 1.89
N ASP A 41 0.81 3.06 1.86
CA ASP A 41 1.96 3.97 1.97
C ASP A 41 2.09 4.84 0.71
N THR A 42 1.82 4.27 -0.46
CA THR A 42 1.83 5.02 -1.72
C THR A 42 0.68 6.05 -1.74
N MET A 43 -0.52 5.69 -1.30
CA MET A 43 -1.64 6.63 -1.17
C MET A 43 -1.30 7.75 -0.16
N ALA A 44 -0.63 7.42 0.94
CA ALA A 44 -0.20 8.42 1.93
C ALA A 44 0.80 9.41 1.29
N LYS A 45 1.73 8.92 0.47
CA LYS A 45 2.70 9.77 -0.25
C LYS A 45 1.98 10.71 -1.24
N ILE A 46 1.05 10.18 -2.04
CA ILE A 46 0.26 10.99 -2.98
C ILE A 46 -0.53 12.05 -2.19
N GLY A 47 -1.17 11.66 -1.10
CA GLY A 47 -1.92 12.58 -0.25
C GLY A 47 -1.04 13.65 0.40
N ALA A 48 0.22 13.32 0.75
CA ALA A 48 1.17 14.30 1.29
C ALA A 48 1.55 15.33 0.23
N MET A 49 1.85 14.89 -1.00
CA MET A 49 2.13 15.79 -2.13
C MET A 49 0.92 16.70 -2.44
N ALA A 50 -0.27 16.12 -2.47
CA ALA A 50 -1.50 16.86 -2.75
C ALA A 50 -1.80 17.96 -1.72
N ARG A 51 -1.36 17.76 -0.45
CA ARG A 51 -1.57 18.73 0.64
C ARG A 51 -0.37 19.64 0.88
N GLY A 52 0.68 19.55 0.07
CA GLY A 52 1.90 20.34 0.26
C GLY A 52 2.73 19.96 1.49
N LEU A 53 2.52 18.75 2.03
CA LEU A 53 3.28 18.21 3.17
C LEU A 53 4.58 17.52 2.70
N ASP A 54 4.63 17.15 1.44
CA ASP A 54 5.79 16.60 0.73
C ASP A 54 5.99 17.41 -0.54
N PRO A 55 7.23 17.66 -0.98
CA PRO A 55 7.46 18.35 -2.25
C PRO A 55 6.82 17.60 -3.43
N PHE A 56 6.02 18.31 -4.20
CA PHE A 56 5.44 17.78 -5.42
C PHE A 56 6.46 17.83 -6.56
N THR A 57 6.60 16.75 -7.31
CA THR A 57 7.16 16.74 -8.67
C THR A 57 6.31 15.82 -9.53
N GLU A 58 6.15 16.15 -10.81
CA GLU A 58 5.42 15.29 -11.75
C GLU A 58 6.01 13.86 -11.78
N GLU A 59 7.33 13.76 -11.73
CA GLU A 59 8.03 12.47 -11.69
C GLU A 59 7.65 11.64 -10.44
N SER A 60 7.67 12.25 -9.25
CA SER A 60 7.30 11.55 -8.00
C SER A 60 5.83 11.12 -8.04
N ALA A 61 4.96 11.98 -8.55
CA ALA A 61 3.53 11.69 -8.66
C ALA A 61 3.27 10.55 -9.67
N ALA A 62 3.92 10.60 -10.84
CA ALA A 62 3.81 9.56 -11.87
C ALA A 62 4.35 8.21 -11.36
N ASN A 63 5.48 8.22 -10.65
CA ASN A 63 6.07 7.00 -10.07
C ASN A 63 5.14 6.40 -9.00
N ALA A 64 4.52 7.22 -8.19
CA ALA A 64 3.56 6.77 -7.17
C ALA A 64 2.31 6.17 -7.85
N LYS A 65 1.77 6.82 -8.89
CA LYS A 65 0.67 6.30 -9.70
C LYS A 65 1.03 4.92 -10.28
N GLN A 66 2.21 4.80 -10.88
CA GLN A 66 2.68 3.54 -11.47
C GLN A 66 2.77 2.43 -10.40
N THR A 67 3.29 2.77 -9.21
CA THR A 67 3.35 1.82 -8.08
C THR A 67 1.96 1.33 -7.70
N LEU A 68 0.96 2.23 -7.64
CA LEU A 68 -0.43 1.83 -7.35
C LEU A 68 -1.01 0.94 -8.44
N LEU A 69 -0.74 1.22 -9.73
CA LEU A 69 -1.25 0.40 -10.83
C LEU A 69 -0.69 -1.03 -10.76
N LEU A 70 0.61 -1.17 -10.50
CA LEU A 70 1.23 -2.48 -10.32
C LEU A 70 0.64 -3.21 -9.11
N ALA A 71 0.44 -2.50 -8.01
CA ALA A 71 -0.14 -3.08 -6.80
C ALA A 71 -1.62 -3.48 -7.01
N ALA A 72 -2.39 -2.68 -7.76
CA ALA A 72 -3.78 -3.01 -8.08
C ALA A 72 -3.85 -4.31 -8.90
N ALA A 73 -2.99 -4.45 -9.91
CA ALA A 73 -2.92 -5.67 -10.73
C ALA A 73 -2.55 -6.91 -9.91
N ASP A 74 -1.79 -6.74 -8.83
CA ASP A 74 -1.41 -7.85 -7.93
C ASP A 74 -2.55 -8.30 -6.99
N ILE A 75 -3.63 -7.52 -6.84
CA ILE A 75 -4.71 -7.86 -5.90
C ILE A 75 -5.31 -9.24 -6.25
N GLU A 76 -5.78 -9.42 -7.47
CA GLU A 76 -6.37 -10.70 -7.90
C GLU A 76 -5.38 -11.86 -7.68
N VAL A 77 -4.11 -11.66 -8.08
CA VAL A 77 -3.06 -12.68 -7.99
C VAL A 77 -2.83 -13.11 -6.53
N LYS A 78 -2.67 -12.15 -5.61
CA LYS A 78 -2.35 -12.43 -4.20
C LYS A 78 -3.55 -13.00 -3.41
N PHE A 79 -4.77 -12.66 -3.83
CA PHE A 79 -5.97 -13.15 -3.16
C PHE A 79 -6.55 -14.43 -3.79
N LYS A 80 -5.98 -14.96 -4.87
CA LYS A 80 -6.48 -16.15 -5.59
C LYS A 80 -6.64 -17.37 -4.67
N LEU A 81 -5.65 -17.64 -3.82
CA LEU A 81 -5.67 -18.78 -2.92
C LEU A 81 -6.50 -18.47 -1.67
N ASN A 82 -7.48 -19.32 -1.36
CA ASN A 82 -8.28 -19.20 -0.14
C ASN A 82 -7.48 -19.76 1.05
N GLU A 83 -6.45 -19.01 1.47
CA GLU A 83 -5.63 -19.35 2.63
C GLU A 83 -5.87 -18.36 3.76
N THR A 84 -5.77 -18.81 4.99
CA THR A 84 -6.08 -18.00 6.15
C THR A 84 -5.00 -18.09 7.23
N ASP A 85 -5.08 -17.19 8.20
CA ASP A 85 -4.19 -17.07 9.36
C ASP A 85 -5.01 -16.39 10.46
N PRO A 86 -4.82 -16.72 11.73
CA PRO A 86 -5.55 -16.03 12.81
C PRO A 86 -5.45 -14.51 12.81
N LEU A 87 -4.38 -13.96 12.22
CA LEU A 87 -4.15 -12.52 12.12
C LEU A 87 -4.68 -11.91 10.81
N SER A 88 -5.20 -12.73 9.89
CA SER A 88 -5.78 -12.24 8.64
C SER A 88 -7.05 -11.42 8.88
N GLU A 89 -7.17 -10.30 8.18
CA GLU A 89 -8.40 -9.49 8.12
C GLU A 89 -9.19 -9.74 6.83
N SER A 90 -8.78 -10.71 6.01
CA SER A 90 -9.51 -11.08 4.79
C SER A 90 -10.78 -11.85 5.17
N SER A 91 -11.94 -11.38 4.71
CA SER A 91 -13.21 -12.06 4.92
C SER A 91 -13.32 -13.29 4.00
N PRO A 92 -13.90 -14.42 4.48
CA PRO A 92 -14.23 -15.54 3.59
C PRO A 92 -15.13 -15.14 2.40
N ALA A 93 -15.91 -14.08 2.56
CA ALA A 93 -16.77 -13.54 1.50
C ALA A 93 -16.01 -13.22 0.20
N ILE A 94 -14.70 -12.99 0.27
CA ILE A 94 -13.84 -12.79 -0.91
C ILE A 94 -13.99 -13.96 -1.88
N TRP A 95 -13.85 -15.17 -1.36
CA TRP A 95 -13.85 -16.38 -2.18
C TRP A 95 -15.26 -16.90 -2.49
N GLU A 96 -16.23 -16.51 -1.68
CA GLU A 96 -17.65 -16.79 -1.92
C GLU A 96 -18.22 -15.91 -3.03
N ASN A 97 -17.65 -14.72 -3.22
CA ASN A 97 -18.10 -13.71 -4.21
C ASN A 97 -16.90 -13.24 -5.05
N TRP A 98 -16.12 -14.18 -5.58
CA TRP A 98 -14.86 -13.91 -6.25
C TRP A 98 -14.98 -12.91 -7.41
N GLU A 99 -16.02 -13.04 -8.23
CA GLU A 99 -16.24 -12.14 -9.37
C GLU A 99 -16.45 -10.68 -8.93
N ASP A 100 -17.29 -10.46 -7.90
CA ASP A 100 -17.49 -9.11 -7.34
C ASP A 100 -16.22 -8.56 -6.69
N PHE A 101 -15.42 -9.44 -6.04
CA PHE A 101 -14.13 -9.02 -5.46
C PHE A 101 -13.18 -8.54 -6.55
N VAL A 102 -13.06 -9.27 -7.67
CA VAL A 102 -12.21 -8.90 -8.80
C VAL A 102 -12.72 -7.60 -9.43
N GLU A 103 -14.03 -7.47 -9.66
CA GLU A 103 -14.63 -6.23 -10.19
C GLU A 103 -14.24 -5.02 -9.34
N LYS A 104 -14.25 -5.14 -8.00
CA LYS A 104 -13.84 -4.04 -7.10
C LYS A 104 -12.34 -3.74 -7.19
N ALA A 105 -11.50 -4.74 -7.45
CA ALA A 105 -10.07 -4.52 -7.68
C ALA A 105 -9.86 -3.79 -9.02
N ASP A 106 -10.62 -4.16 -10.04
CA ASP A 106 -10.60 -3.48 -11.36
C ASP A 106 -11.09 -2.03 -11.24
N ASP A 107 -12.15 -1.78 -10.48
CA ASP A 107 -12.64 -0.43 -10.17
C ASP A 107 -11.53 0.42 -9.53
N PHE A 108 -10.80 -0.14 -8.58
CA PHE A 108 -9.67 0.55 -7.95
C PHE A 108 -8.60 0.89 -8.98
N ALA A 109 -8.22 -0.07 -9.84
CA ALA A 109 -7.24 0.16 -10.90
C ALA A 109 -7.71 1.26 -11.87
N PHE A 110 -8.98 1.22 -12.26
CA PHE A 110 -9.59 2.23 -13.14
C PHE A 110 -9.54 3.64 -12.53
N MET A 111 -9.83 3.77 -11.23
CA MET A 111 -9.72 5.07 -10.55
C MET A 111 -8.28 5.59 -10.53
N ILE A 112 -7.30 4.70 -10.36
CA ILE A 112 -5.87 5.08 -10.41
C ILE A 112 -5.48 5.50 -11.84
N GLU A 113 -5.95 4.79 -12.86
CA GLU A 113 -5.68 5.16 -14.27
C GLU A 113 -6.13 6.59 -14.56
N GLY A 114 -7.26 7.00 -13.99
CA GLY A 114 -7.80 8.36 -14.15
C GLY A 114 -7.09 9.43 -13.32
N LEU A 115 -6.16 9.06 -12.45
CA LEU A 115 -5.45 10.03 -11.58
C LEU A 115 -4.51 10.91 -12.43
N GLU A 116 -4.77 12.20 -12.49
CA GLU A 116 -3.91 13.17 -13.15
C GLU A 116 -2.76 13.57 -12.23
N THR A 117 -1.52 13.52 -12.77
CA THR A 117 -0.29 13.71 -11.97
C THR A 117 0.45 15.00 -12.35
N SER A 118 -0.20 15.93 -13.04
CA SER A 118 0.43 17.15 -13.56
C SER A 118 0.59 18.25 -12.50
N SER A 119 -0.12 18.16 -11.37
CA SER A 119 -0.03 19.15 -10.29
C SER A 119 -0.55 18.58 -8.97
N ALA A 120 -0.22 19.25 -7.86
CA ALA A 120 -0.76 18.90 -6.54
C ALA A 120 -2.30 19.01 -6.53
N ASP A 121 -2.86 19.99 -7.23
CA ASP A 121 -4.31 20.19 -7.29
C ASP A 121 -5.00 19.04 -8.04
N THR A 122 -4.42 18.56 -9.15
CA THR A 122 -5.00 17.43 -9.88
C THR A 122 -4.91 16.12 -9.06
N LEU A 123 -3.82 15.94 -8.29
CA LEU A 123 -3.74 14.83 -7.34
C LEU A 123 -4.87 14.93 -6.31
N ALA A 124 -5.05 16.09 -5.70
CA ALA A 124 -6.10 16.32 -4.69
C ALA A 124 -7.49 15.99 -5.24
N ALA A 125 -7.76 16.39 -6.48
CA ALA A 125 -9.06 16.17 -7.13
C ALA A 125 -9.36 14.64 -7.32
N GLY A 126 -8.33 13.84 -7.61
CA GLY A 126 -8.50 12.39 -7.86
C GLY A 126 -8.60 11.54 -6.60
N LEU A 127 -8.05 12.01 -5.47
CA LEU A 127 -7.93 11.19 -4.25
C LEU A 127 -9.27 10.71 -3.69
N GLY A 128 -10.32 11.52 -3.83
CA GLY A 128 -11.65 11.19 -3.31
C GLY A 128 -12.22 9.90 -3.91
N ASN A 129 -12.15 9.80 -5.24
CA ASN A 129 -12.68 8.65 -5.97
C ASN A 129 -11.87 7.37 -5.65
N ILE A 130 -10.54 7.50 -5.59
CA ILE A 130 -9.67 6.36 -5.22
C ILE A 130 -9.98 5.90 -3.79
N GLY A 131 -10.14 6.84 -2.85
CA GLY A 131 -10.51 6.53 -1.46
C GLY A 131 -11.86 5.83 -1.35
N GLN A 132 -12.81 6.22 -2.20
CA GLN A 132 -14.15 5.62 -2.25
C GLN A 132 -14.08 4.16 -2.73
N SER A 133 -13.26 3.84 -3.74
CA SER A 133 -13.10 2.46 -4.21
C SER A 133 -12.45 1.58 -3.12
N CYS A 134 -11.43 2.11 -2.40
CA CYS A 134 -10.84 1.43 -1.23
C CYS A 134 -11.91 1.11 -0.17
N GLY A 135 -12.76 2.08 0.16
CA GLY A 135 -13.81 1.94 1.16
C GLY A 135 -14.88 0.93 0.76
N SER A 136 -15.26 0.92 -0.51
CA SER A 136 -16.26 -0.01 -1.08
C SER A 136 -15.79 -1.46 -0.90
N CYS A 137 -14.56 -1.75 -1.35
CA CYS A 137 -13.97 -3.10 -1.24
C CYS A 137 -13.81 -3.52 0.23
N HIS A 138 -13.21 -2.67 1.06
CA HIS A 138 -12.97 -2.97 2.47
C HIS A 138 -14.26 -3.18 3.28
N LYS A 139 -15.33 -2.46 2.96
CA LYS A 139 -16.64 -2.63 3.60
C LYS A 139 -17.19 -4.05 3.38
N ALA A 140 -17.00 -4.61 2.18
CA ALA A 140 -17.51 -5.93 1.82
C ALA A 140 -16.58 -7.06 2.28
N TYR A 141 -15.27 -6.85 2.20
CA TYR A 141 -14.28 -7.94 2.20
C TYR A 141 -13.23 -7.88 3.31
N ARG A 142 -13.26 -6.85 4.18
CA ARG A 142 -12.32 -6.75 5.31
C ARG A 142 -13.03 -6.95 6.64
N ILE A 143 -12.54 -7.88 7.45
CA ILE A 143 -12.97 -8.07 8.84
C ILE A 143 -12.26 -7.05 9.72
N LYS A 144 -13.02 -6.30 10.50
CA LYS A 144 -12.43 -5.42 11.54
C LYS A 144 -12.18 -6.25 12.80
N LYS A 145 -10.96 -6.21 13.30
CA LYS A 145 -10.55 -6.84 14.57
C LYS A 145 -10.30 -5.76 15.62
#